data_75fdccfeb549c5078c125ed2736d9c80
#
_entry.id   75fdccfeb549c5078c125ed2736d9c80
#
_cell.length_a   1.000
_cell.length_b   1.000
_cell.length_c   1.000
_cell.angle_alpha   90.00
_cell.angle_beta   90.00
_cell.angle_gamma   90.00
#
_symmetry.space_group_name_H-M   'P 1'
#
loop_
_entity.id
_entity.type
_entity.pdbx_description
1 polymer ?
#
loop_
_entity_poly.entity_id
_entity_poly.type
_entity_poly.pdbx_seq_one_letter_code
_entity_poly.pdbx_strand_id
1 'polypeptide(L)'
;METVQFRRVLPSKLVVQVTECRDPVAIKQDGTVYLLCDKGNIVDTVSAAKWSQYIQIEGLTLLNPQVGSEARASATQQAVLDQLLSMLVLLDDKGMLHEVQVIDLSDAARITMQYMGRFQVEFLWNADFNYKLDYLAAVVEKLEANEKGTIDMTQDGKASFIPS
;
A
#
# COMPACT_ATOMS: atom_id res chain seq x y z
N MET A 1 3.33 -14.10 6.01
CA MET A 1 4.61 -14.10 5.27
C MET A 1 5.70 -13.50 6.13
N GLU A 2 6.84 -14.14 6.21
CA GLU A 2 7.91 -13.74 7.13
C GLU A 2 9.16 -13.36 6.38
N THR A 3 9.77 -12.25 6.79
CA THR A 3 11.14 -11.90 6.35
C THR A 3 12.11 -12.34 7.44
N VAL A 4 13.09 -13.16 7.10
CA VAL A 4 14.11 -13.66 8.03
C VAL A 4 15.41 -12.90 7.84
N GLN A 5 15.91 -12.26 8.89
CA GLN A 5 17.22 -11.61 8.91
C GLN A 5 18.14 -12.36 9.87
N PHE A 6 19.38 -12.64 9.41
CA PHE A 6 20.42 -13.30 10.19
C PHE A 6 21.46 -12.29 10.64
N ARG A 7 21.70 -12.23 11.93
CA ARG A 7 22.77 -11.42 12.52
C ARG A 7 23.64 -12.28 13.41
N ARG A 8 24.93 -12.30 13.13
CA ARG A 8 25.92 -12.99 13.97
C ARG A 8 26.44 -12.07 15.06
N VAL A 9 26.31 -12.48 16.31
CA VAL A 9 26.84 -11.78 17.48
C VAL A 9 27.94 -12.65 18.10
N LEU A 10 29.15 -12.08 18.28
CA LEU A 10 30.30 -12.78 18.83
C LEU A 10 30.08 -13.26 20.28
N PRO A 11 30.73 -14.40 20.67
CA PRO A 11 31.69 -15.18 19.88
C PRO A 11 31.08 -16.29 18.98
N SER A 12 29.82 -16.68 19.15
CA SER A 12 29.20 -17.76 18.36
C SER A 12 27.66 -17.76 18.46
N LYS A 13 27.08 -16.60 18.64
CA LYS A 13 25.62 -16.45 18.78
C LYS A 13 25.00 -16.02 17.45
N LEU A 14 24.10 -16.82 16.92
CA LEU A 14 23.28 -16.48 15.75
C LEU A 14 21.96 -15.93 16.25
N VAL A 15 21.66 -14.66 15.91
CA VAL A 15 20.35 -14.06 16.17
C VAL A 15 19.57 -14.08 14.88
N VAL A 16 18.42 -14.76 14.90
CA VAL A 16 17.47 -14.78 13.78
C VAL A 16 16.34 -13.81 14.11
N GLN A 17 16.23 -12.75 13.33
CA GLN A 17 15.13 -11.81 13.43
C GLN A 17 14.09 -12.13 12.37
N VAL A 18 12.88 -12.50 12.82
CA VAL A 18 11.73 -12.77 11.94
C VAL A 18 10.79 -11.58 11.98
N THR A 19 10.51 -11.01 10.83
CA THR A 19 9.52 -9.95 10.67
C THR A 19 8.33 -10.53 9.91
N GLU A 20 7.19 -10.61 10.59
CA GLU A 20 5.94 -11.05 9.98
C GLU A 20 5.35 -9.94 9.10
N CYS A 21 4.96 -10.31 7.88
CA CYS A 21 4.22 -9.46 6.97
C CYS A 21 2.78 -9.96 6.90
N ARG A 22 1.85 -9.23 7.51
CA ARG A 22 0.44 -9.67 7.62
C ARG A 22 -0.34 -9.46 6.34
N ASP A 23 -0.26 -8.26 5.78
CA ASP A 23 -1.03 -7.83 4.61
C ASP A 23 -0.08 -7.34 3.52
N PRO A 24 0.60 -8.25 2.78
CA PRO A 24 1.48 -7.84 1.71
C PRO A 24 0.68 -7.22 0.56
N VAL A 25 1.25 -6.18 -0.03
CA VAL A 25 0.73 -5.60 -1.27
C VAL A 25 1.41 -6.24 -2.47
N ALA A 26 0.75 -6.24 -3.60
CA ALA A 26 1.19 -6.93 -4.80
C ALA A 26 1.46 -5.95 -5.95
N ILE A 27 2.63 -6.06 -6.56
CA ILE A 27 3.02 -5.31 -7.75
C ILE A 27 3.20 -6.31 -8.89
N LYS A 28 2.40 -6.17 -9.94
CA LYS A 28 2.46 -7.02 -11.12
C LYS A 28 3.39 -6.42 -12.17
N GLN A 29 4.41 -7.18 -12.56
CA GLN A 29 5.40 -6.76 -13.53
C GLN A 29 5.90 -7.95 -14.35
N ASP A 30 5.88 -7.82 -15.68
CA ASP A 30 6.38 -8.86 -16.62
C ASP A 30 5.82 -10.26 -16.37
N GLY A 31 4.53 -10.35 -16.03
CA GLY A 31 3.83 -11.61 -15.76
C GLY A 31 4.09 -12.21 -14.37
N THR A 32 4.92 -11.59 -13.56
CA THR A 32 5.20 -11.98 -12.18
C THR A 32 4.57 -10.97 -11.21
N VAL A 33 4.04 -11.46 -10.11
CA VAL A 33 3.51 -10.64 -9.03
C VAL A 33 4.48 -10.67 -7.85
N TYR A 34 5.04 -9.53 -7.51
CA TYR A 34 5.93 -9.35 -6.37
C TYR A 34 5.14 -8.92 -5.15
N LEU A 35 5.32 -9.62 -4.04
CA LEU A 35 4.69 -9.29 -2.77
C LEU A 35 5.61 -8.44 -1.92
N LEU A 36 5.12 -7.28 -1.51
CA LEU A 36 5.85 -6.25 -0.80
C LEU A 36 5.23 -6.02 0.56
N CYS A 37 6.06 -5.97 1.61
CA CYS A 37 5.63 -5.55 2.94
C CYS A 37 5.63 -4.03 3.08
N ASP A 38 4.91 -3.54 4.07
CA ASP A 38 4.87 -2.12 4.49
C ASP A 38 6.27 -1.53 4.78
N LYS A 39 7.22 -2.37 5.17
CA LYS A 39 8.62 -1.99 5.41
C LYS A 39 9.48 -1.92 4.15
N GLY A 40 8.91 -2.21 2.98
CA GLY A 40 9.59 -2.11 1.70
C GLY A 40 10.36 -3.36 1.26
N ASN A 41 10.25 -4.48 1.95
CA ASN A 41 10.92 -5.71 1.56
C ASN A 41 10.05 -6.56 0.62
N ILE A 42 10.65 -7.11 -0.44
CA ILE A 42 10.02 -8.10 -1.30
C ILE A 42 10.09 -9.45 -0.61
N VAL A 43 8.95 -10.00 -0.23
CA VAL A 43 8.87 -11.20 0.61
C VAL A 43 8.60 -12.48 -0.18
N ASP A 44 7.96 -12.36 -1.33
CA ASP A 44 7.65 -13.51 -2.18
C ASP A 44 7.27 -13.08 -3.60
N THR A 45 7.13 -14.07 -4.48
CA THR A 45 6.52 -13.90 -5.79
C THR A 45 5.41 -14.92 -5.99
N VAL A 46 4.35 -14.50 -6.65
CA VAL A 46 3.22 -15.36 -6.99
C VAL A 46 2.87 -15.24 -8.47
N SER A 47 2.11 -16.21 -8.98
CA SER A 47 1.65 -16.16 -10.38
C SER A 47 0.64 -15.03 -10.60
N ALA A 48 0.57 -14.55 -11.85
CA ALA A 48 -0.38 -13.50 -12.23
C ALA A 48 -1.86 -13.86 -11.92
N ALA A 49 -2.20 -15.14 -11.89
CA ALA A 49 -3.54 -15.61 -11.54
C ALA A 49 -3.95 -15.29 -10.07
N LYS A 50 -2.98 -15.08 -9.20
CA LYS A 50 -3.23 -14.75 -7.79
C LYS A 50 -3.25 -13.24 -7.49
N TRP A 51 -3.07 -12.41 -8.51
CA TRP A 51 -3.02 -10.95 -8.40
C TRP A 51 -4.18 -10.36 -7.58
N SER A 52 -5.41 -10.78 -7.87
CA SER A 52 -6.61 -10.27 -7.21
C SER A 52 -6.82 -10.74 -5.78
N GLN A 53 -5.98 -11.63 -5.27
CA GLN A 53 -6.04 -12.11 -3.87
C GLN A 53 -5.32 -11.17 -2.89
N TYR A 54 -4.58 -10.19 -3.41
CA TYR A 54 -3.78 -9.24 -2.63
C TYR A 54 -4.22 -7.81 -2.89
N ILE A 55 -3.76 -6.90 -2.04
CA ILE A 55 -3.89 -5.46 -2.29
C ILE A 55 -3.05 -5.12 -3.52
N GLN A 56 -3.70 -4.63 -4.57
CA GLN A 56 -3.07 -4.36 -5.86
C GLN A 56 -2.48 -2.95 -5.89
N ILE A 57 -1.22 -2.86 -6.29
CA ILE A 57 -0.55 -1.58 -6.54
C ILE A 57 -0.37 -1.42 -8.04
N GLU A 58 -0.91 -0.35 -8.57
CA GLU A 58 -0.83 0.02 -9.98
C GLU A 58 0.02 1.28 -10.18
N GLY A 59 0.63 1.42 -11.34
CA GLY A 59 1.41 2.61 -11.72
C GLY A 59 2.84 2.67 -11.16
N LEU A 60 3.33 1.59 -10.55
CA LEU A 60 4.69 1.50 -10.03
C LEU A 60 5.45 0.35 -10.68
N THR A 61 6.69 0.61 -11.09
CA THR A 61 7.60 -0.39 -11.66
C THR A 61 8.83 -0.54 -10.76
N LEU A 62 9.10 -1.77 -10.35
CA LEU A 62 10.26 -2.11 -9.52
C LEU A 62 11.53 -2.26 -10.38
N LEU A 63 12.66 -1.84 -9.84
CA LEU A 63 13.98 -1.99 -10.45
C LEU A 63 14.64 -3.25 -9.92
N ASN A 64 14.92 -4.21 -10.83
CA ASN A 64 15.58 -5.48 -10.52
C ASN A 64 15.05 -6.16 -9.24
N PRO A 65 13.73 -6.42 -9.16
CA PRO A 65 13.13 -6.95 -7.93
C PRO A 65 13.62 -8.36 -7.64
N GLN A 66 13.99 -8.61 -6.39
CA GLN A 66 14.42 -9.92 -5.89
C GLN A 66 13.79 -10.22 -4.53
N VAL A 67 13.33 -11.45 -4.34
CA VAL A 67 12.83 -11.91 -3.04
C VAL A 67 13.95 -11.83 -2.00
N GLY A 68 13.62 -11.31 -0.83
CA GLY A 68 14.55 -11.10 0.28
C GLY A 68 15.31 -9.79 0.23
N SER A 69 15.12 -8.97 -0.81
CA SER A 69 15.71 -7.64 -0.94
C SER A 69 14.71 -6.52 -0.69
N GLU A 70 15.24 -5.35 -0.41
CA GLU A 70 14.46 -4.11 -0.37
C GLU A 70 14.00 -3.74 -1.79
N ALA A 71 12.73 -3.36 -1.90
CA ALA A 71 12.18 -2.87 -3.16
C ALA A 71 12.79 -1.52 -3.54
N ARG A 72 13.12 -1.38 -4.80
CA ARG A 72 13.63 -0.14 -5.39
C ARG A 72 12.88 0.17 -6.67
N ALA A 73 12.76 1.45 -6.96
CA ALA A 73 12.20 1.94 -8.21
C ALA A 73 13.24 2.77 -8.97
N SER A 74 12.93 3.14 -10.21
CA SER A 74 13.77 4.07 -10.97
C SER A 74 13.89 5.42 -10.27
N ALA A 75 14.88 6.23 -10.63
CA ALA A 75 15.07 7.56 -10.04
C ALA A 75 13.82 8.45 -10.12
N THR A 76 13.01 8.28 -11.17
CA THR A 76 11.75 9.03 -11.37
C THR A 76 10.60 8.52 -10.52
N GLN A 77 10.63 7.26 -10.09
CA GLN A 77 9.56 6.62 -9.32
C GLN A 77 9.94 6.29 -7.87
N GLN A 78 11.18 6.54 -7.47
CA GLN A 78 11.61 6.24 -6.09
C GLN A 78 10.79 7.03 -5.05
N ALA A 79 10.52 8.31 -5.32
CA ALA A 79 9.68 9.12 -4.44
C ALA A 79 8.22 8.57 -4.35
N VAL A 80 7.71 8.01 -5.43
CA VAL A 80 6.39 7.35 -5.47
C VAL A 80 6.40 6.10 -4.58
N LEU A 81 7.44 5.28 -4.67
CA LEU A 81 7.61 4.10 -3.82
C LEU A 81 7.71 4.49 -2.34
N ASP A 82 8.52 5.49 -2.01
CA ASP A 82 8.68 5.98 -0.63
C ASP A 82 7.35 6.50 -0.06
N GLN A 83 6.58 7.22 -0.86
CA GLN A 83 5.26 7.71 -0.50
C GLN A 83 4.26 6.55 -0.26
N LEU A 84 4.28 5.56 -1.14
CA LEU A 84 3.46 4.35 -0.98
C LEU A 84 3.78 3.64 0.34
N LEU A 85 5.06 3.42 0.64
CA LEU A 85 5.47 2.73 1.88
C LEU A 85 5.03 3.51 3.12
N SER A 86 5.16 4.83 3.12
CA SER A 86 4.67 5.68 4.20
C SER A 86 3.15 5.57 4.37
N MET A 87 2.40 5.53 3.28
CA MET A 87 0.95 5.35 3.28
C MET A 87 0.54 3.97 3.81
N LEU A 88 1.25 2.92 3.42
CA LEU A 88 0.97 1.55 3.89
C LEU A 88 1.18 1.42 5.40
N VAL A 89 2.24 2.00 5.94
CA VAL A 89 2.49 2.04 7.39
C VAL A 89 1.34 2.73 8.13
N LEU A 90 0.88 3.88 7.64
CA LEU A 90 -0.23 4.60 8.24
C LEU A 90 -1.55 3.82 8.15
N LEU A 91 -1.83 3.18 7.03
CA LEU A 91 -3.02 2.34 6.84
C LEU A 91 -3.01 1.14 7.80
N ASP A 92 -1.85 0.50 7.97
CA ASP A 92 -1.69 -0.62 8.90
C ASP A 92 -1.83 -0.18 10.36
N ASP A 93 -1.15 0.90 10.75
CA ASP A 93 -1.24 1.47 12.11
C ASP A 93 -2.67 1.87 12.50
N LYS A 94 -3.46 2.33 11.54
CA LYS A 94 -4.86 2.71 11.74
C LYS A 94 -5.85 1.53 11.61
N GLY A 95 -5.36 0.33 11.30
CA GLY A 95 -6.19 -0.85 11.08
C GLY A 95 -7.06 -0.77 9.82
N MET A 96 -6.69 0.05 8.85
CA MET A 96 -7.45 0.29 7.61
C MET A 96 -6.93 -0.54 6.42
N LEU A 97 -5.73 -1.07 6.51
CA LEU A 97 -5.04 -1.70 5.37
C LEU A 97 -5.82 -2.89 4.79
N HIS A 98 -6.42 -3.72 5.64
CA HIS A 98 -7.19 -4.89 5.22
C HIS A 98 -8.48 -4.57 4.44
N GLU A 99 -8.94 -3.32 4.48
CA GLU A 99 -10.10 -2.85 3.72
C GLU A 99 -9.73 -2.25 2.36
N VAL A 100 -8.44 -2.19 2.04
CA VAL A 100 -7.94 -1.65 0.76
C VAL A 100 -7.85 -2.77 -0.27
N GLN A 101 -8.36 -2.54 -1.48
CA GLN A 101 -8.28 -3.48 -2.59
C GLN A 101 -7.23 -3.07 -3.63
N VAL A 102 -7.22 -1.80 -4.00
CA VAL A 102 -6.30 -1.27 -5.03
C VAL A 102 -5.78 0.10 -4.60
N ILE A 103 -4.50 0.35 -4.85
CA ILE A 103 -3.91 1.70 -4.81
C ILE A 103 -3.32 1.97 -6.18
N ASP A 104 -3.87 2.95 -6.87
CA ASP A 104 -3.42 3.38 -8.19
C ASP A 104 -2.56 4.64 -8.08
N LEU A 105 -1.31 4.51 -8.51
CA LEU A 105 -0.27 5.53 -8.46
C LEU A 105 0.08 6.05 -9.87
N SER A 106 -0.70 5.69 -10.88
CA SER A 106 -0.40 6.02 -12.28
C SER A 106 -0.65 7.49 -12.64
N ASP A 107 -1.50 8.19 -11.91
CA ASP A 107 -1.77 9.61 -12.13
C ASP A 107 -0.70 10.47 -11.45
N ALA A 108 -0.10 11.40 -12.20
CA ALA A 108 0.92 12.32 -11.68
C ALA A 108 0.39 13.34 -10.67
N ALA A 109 -0.91 13.58 -10.63
CA ALA A 109 -1.54 14.59 -9.77
C ALA A 109 -2.15 14.01 -8.49
N ARG A 110 -2.62 12.76 -8.54
CA ARG A 110 -3.40 12.16 -7.46
C ARG A 110 -3.13 10.68 -7.25
N ILE A 111 -3.43 10.21 -6.05
CA ILE A 111 -3.48 8.80 -5.68
C ILE A 111 -4.94 8.40 -5.59
N THR A 112 -5.30 7.28 -6.20
CA THR A 112 -6.64 6.71 -6.10
C THR A 112 -6.59 5.38 -5.34
N MET A 113 -7.48 5.21 -4.37
CA MET A 113 -7.56 4.01 -3.54
C MET A 113 -8.97 3.42 -3.61
N GLN A 114 -9.07 2.13 -3.94
CA GLN A 114 -10.32 1.38 -3.77
C GLN A 114 -10.41 0.88 -2.34
N TYR A 115 -11.45 1.29 -1.63
CA TYR A 115 -11.60 1.08 -0.19
C TYR A 115 -12.94 0.42 0.15
N MET A 116 -12.92 -0.59 1.00
CA MET A 116 -14.08 -1.36 1.46
C MET A 116 -14.91 -1.99 0.32
N GLY A 117 -14.36 -2.13 -0.88
CA GLY A 117 -15.07 -2.66 -2.05
C GLY A 117 -16.21 -1.78 -2.57
N ARG A 118 -16.36 -0.56 -2.09
CA ARG A 118 -17.47 0.34 -2.44
C ARG A 118 -17.11 1.80 -2.63
N PHE A 119 -15.94 2.23 -2.20
CA PHE A 119 -15.49 3.61 -2.34
C PHE A 119 -14.25 3.72 -3.21
N GLN A 120 -14.24 4.70 -4.09
CA GLN A 120 -13.03 5.21 -4.71
C GLN A 120 -12.62 6.48 -3.94
N VAL A 121 -11.46 6.46 -3.32
CA VAL A 121 -10.94 7.59 -2.53
C VAL A 121 -9.81 8.26 -3.28
N GLU A 122 -9.85 9.59 -3.41
CA GLU A 122 -8.86 10.36 -4.14
C GLU A 122 -8.10 11.30 -3.21
N PHE A 123 -6.76 11.25 -3.30
CA PHE A 123 -5.84 12.12 -2.55
C PHE A 123 -4.88 12.83 -3.48
N LEU A 124 -4.39 13.99 -3.06
CA LEU A 124 -3.23 14.61 -3.71
C LEU A 124 -1.92 14.00 -3.17
N TRP A 125 -0.87 13.98 -4.00
CA TRP A 125 0.45 13.47 -3.62
C TRP A 125 1.07 14.17 -2.41
N ASN A 126 0.81 15.45 -2.22
CA ASN A 126 1.30 16.27 -1.12
C ASN A 126 0.39 16.32 0.10
N ALA A 127 -0.63 15.46 0.15
CA ALA A 127 -1.57 15.42 1.27
C ALA A 127 -0.90 14.95 2.57
N ASP A 128 -1.38 15.48 3.70
CA ASP A 128 -1.12 14.89 5.01
C ASP A 128 -1.97 13.62 5.16
N PHE A 129 -1.38 12.46 4.80
CA PHE A 129 -2.08 11.18 4.83
C PHE A 129 -2.53 10.79 6.22
N ASN A 130 -1.80 11.14 7.27
CA ASN A 130 -2.20 10.85 8.62
C ASN A 130 -3.55 11.50 8.94
N TYR A 131 -3.67 12.79 8.66
CA TYR A 131 -4.91 13.55 8.82
C TYR A 131 -6.01 13.06 7.88
N LYS A 132 -5.70 12.86 6.60
CA LYS A 132 -6.68 12.46 5.58
C LYS A 132 -7.27 11.08 5.86
N LEU A 133 -6.48 10.12 6.35
CA LEU A 133 -6.97 8.79 6.68
C LEU A 133 -7.89 8.81 7.92
N ASP A 134 -7.57 9.60 8.94
CA ASP A 134 -8.48 9.80 10.08
C ASP A 134 -9.80 10.44 9.65
N TYR A 135 -9.71 11.41 8.75
CA TYR A 135 -10.90 12.07 8.19
C TYR A 135 -11.72 11.12 7.30
N LEU A 136 -11.05 10.27 6.50
CA LEU A 136 -11.72 9.21 5.72
C LEU A 136 -12.49 8.26 6.62
N ALA A 137 -11.90 7.78 7.70
CA ALA A 137 -12.56 6.91 8.67
C ALA A 137 -13.84 7.56 9.23
N ALA A 138 -13.77 8.84 9.61
CA ALA A 138 -14.90 9.59 10.12
C ALA A 138 -16.02 9.81 9.07
N VAL A 139 -15.64 10.01 7.80
CA VAL A 139 -16.62 10.17 6.70
C VAL A 139 -17.34 8.84 6.44
N VAL A 140 -16.58 7.75 6.33
CA VAL A 140 -17.13 6.40 6.06
C VAL A 140 -18.07 5.95 7.18
N GLU A 141 -17.77 6.28 8.44
CA GLU A 141 -18.62 5.97 9.59
C GLU A 141 -19.99 6.64 9.50
N LYS A 142 -20.10 7.79 8.82
CA LYS A 142 -21.34 8.53 8.63
C LYS A 142 -22.14 8.06 7.42
N LEU A 143 -21.54 7.31 6.51
CA LEU A 143 -22.21 6.79 5.32
C LEU A 143 -22.91 5.47 5.63
N GLU A 144 -24.06 5.25 4.99
CA GLU A 144 -24.84 4.03 5.16
C GLU A 144 -24.14 2.83 4.48
N ALA A 145 -24.44 1.62 4.95
CA ALA A 145 -23.80 0.39 4.48
C ALA A 145 -24.00 0.10 2.98
N ASN A 146 -25.05 0.62 2.37
CA ASN A 146 -25.39 0.45 0.96
C ASN A 146 -24.86 1.57 0.05
N GLU A 147 -24.29 2.64 0.62
CA GLU A 147 -23.76 3.74 -0.17
C GLU A 147 -22.44 3.35 -0.83
N LYS A 148 -22.31 3.73 -2.10
CA LYS A 148 -21.13 3.53 -2.96
C LYS A 148 -20.84 4.81 -3.71
N GLY A 149 -19.60 5.05 -4.02
CA GLY A 149 -19.25 6.23 -4.82
C GLY A 149 -17.80 6.67 -4.63
N THR A 150 -17.55 7.91 -4.99
CA THR A 150 -16.23 8.54 -4.88
C THR A 150 -16.18 9.44 -3.64
N ILE A 151 -15.14 9.31 -2.85
CA ILE A 151 -14.81 10.22 -1.75
C ILE A 151 -13.60 11.06 -2.21
N ASP A 152 -13.88 12.31 -2.57
CA ASP A 152 -12.83 13.24 -2.99
C ASP A 152 -12.24 13.94 -1.76
N MET A 153 -10.98 13.66 -1.49
CA MET A 153 -10.19 14.23 -0.39
C MET A 153 -9.06 15.13 -0.89
N THR A 154 -9.14 15.59 -2.14
CA THR A 154 -8.10 16.45 -2.75
C THR A 154 -8.09 17.87 -2.19
N GLN A 155 -9.18 18.32 -1.57
CA GLN A 155 -9.27 19.65 -0.98
C GLN A 155 -8.84 19.64 0.50
N ASP A 156 -8.18 20.71 0.93
CA ASP A 156 -7.79 20.85 2.34
C ASP A 156 -9.02 21.07 3.22
N GLY A 157 -9.05 20.33 4.34
CA GLY A 157 -10.11 20.43 5.34
C GLY A 157 -11.51 20.06 4.85
N LYS A 158 -11.63 19.45 3.65
CA LYS A 158 -12.92 19.07 3.06
C LYS A 158 -12.85 17.71 2.40
N ALA A 159 -13.90 16.92 2.59
CA ALA A 159 -14.18 15.73 1.81
C ALA A 159 -15.54 15.89 1.13
N SER A 160 -15.63 15.46 -0.11
CA SER A 160 -16.88 15.44 -0.88
C SER A 160 -17.22 14.02 -1.26
N PHE A 161 -18.45 13.59 -0.94
CA PHE A 161 -18.96 12.29 -1.35
C PHE A 161 -19.82 12.46 -2.59
N ILE A 162 -19.53 11.68 -3.63
CA ILE A 162 -20.25 11.65 -4.90
C ILE A 162 -20.81 10.24 -5.06
N PRO A 163 -22.11 10.03 -4.84
CA PRO A 163 -22.74 8.71 -4.99
C PRO A 163 -22.63 8.22 -6.44
N SER A 164 -22.45 6.92 -6.60
CA SER A 164 -22.48 6.26 -7.91
C SER A 164 -23.79 5.54 -8.17
#